data_94d12a42bdc2b4526cb86b4b20f0da17
#
_entry.id   94d12a42bdc2b4526cb86b4b20f0da17
#
_cell.length_a   1.000
_cell.length_b   1.000
_cell.length_c   1.000
_cell.angle_alpha   90.00
_cell.angle_beta   90.00
_cell.angle_gamma   90.00
#
_symmetry.space_group_name_H-M   'P 1'
#
loop_
_entity.id
_entity.type
_entity.pdbx_description
1 polymer ?
#
loop_
_entity_poly.entity_id
_entity_poly.type
_entity_poly.pdbx_seq_one_letter_code
_entity_poly.pdbx_strand_id
1 'polypeptide(L)'
;FGPSEYYWSFGGDTSFFSNIQSSAFRLPNGNTIVTVTQENYLFEVDSDLQIVWEYLLSTNPNLTGVTARAKKYEPNYFHFQIGDINYNYEIELFDLLLMVEIINDNYTFLGNADLNQDGSIDEEDINLLIDQILQF
;
A
#
# COMPACT_ATOMS: atom_id res chain seq x y z
N PHE A 1 -23.46 -28.73 0.82
CA PHE A 1 -22.82 -28.46 -0.47
C PHE A 1 -21.46 -27.80 -0.25
N GLY A 2 -20.43 -28.59 -0.22
CA GLY A 2 -19.02 -28.17 -0.06
C GLY A 2 -18.15 -29.41 -0.01
N PRO A 3 -16.81 -29.25 -0.10
CA PRO A 3 -15.91 -30.38 0.09
C PRO A 3 -16.10 -30.97 1.50
N SER A 4 -15.89 -32.27 1.63
CA SER A 4 -15.97 -33.01 2.90
C SER A 4 -14.88 -32.55 3.90
N GLU A 5 -13.83 -31.90 3.41
CA GLU A 5 -12.72 -31.41 4.19
C GLU A 5 -12.36 -29.99 3.73
N TYR A 6 -11.89 -29.18 4.66
CA TYR A 6 -11.38 -27.85 4.36
C TYR A 6 -10.02 -27.97 3.66
N TYR A 7 -9.85 -27.23 2.58
CA TYR A 7 -8.53 -27.09 1.94
C TYR A 7 -7.54 -26.40 2.85
N TRP A 8 -8.01 -25.45 3.64
CA TRP A 8 -7.22 -24.66 4.58
C TRP A 8 -8.12 -24.18 5.72
N SER A 9 -7.59 -24.17 6.92
CA SER A 9 -8.26 -23.60 8.09
C SER A 9 -7.24 -23.02 9.07
N PHE A 10 -7.62 -21.96 9.75
CA PHE A 10 -6.81 -21.32 10.78
C PHE A 10 -7.71 -20.92 11.95
N GLY A 11 -7.20 -21.07 13.20
CA GLY A 11 -7.95 -20.69 14.40
C GLY A 11 -9.07 -21.67 14.73
N GLY A 12 -8.75 -22.89 15.10
CA GLY A 12 -9.71 -23.91 15.56
C GLY A 12 -10.21 -23.73 16.99
N ASP A 13 -9.61 -22.79 17.70
CA ASP A 13 -9.91 -22.41 19.06
C ASP A 13 -10.64 -21.08 19.10
N THR A 14 -11.40 -20.56 19.60
CA THR A 14 -12.08 -19.26 19.65
C THR A 14 -11.14 -18.06 19.91
N SER A 15 -9.90 -18.11 19.45
CA SER A 15 -8.88 -17.08 19.71
C SER A 15 -9.23 -15.73 19.09
N PHE A 16 -10.07 -15.72 18.07
CA PHE A 16 -10.67 -14.52 17.51
C PHE A 16 -12.06 -14.84 16.98
N PHE A 17 -12.97 -13.89 17.05
CA PHE A 17 -14.34 -14.06 16.59
C PHE A 17 -14.91 -12.73 16.09
N SER A 18 -15.65 -12.78 15.01
CA SER A 18 -16.43 -11.64 14.54
C SER A 18 -17.78 -12.11 14.02
N ASN A 19 -18.85 -11.61 14.62
CA ASN A 19 -20.24 -11.90 14.23
C ASN A 19 -20.72 -10.99 13.09
N ILE A 20 -19.91 -10.04 12.65
CA ILE A 20 -20.22 -9.10 11.58
C ILE A 20 -19.08 -9.05 10.59
N GLN A 21 -19.41 -8.95 9.32
CA GLN A 21 -18.48 -8.73 8.21
C GLN A 21 -17.21 -9.57 8.38
N SER A 22 -16.07 -9.13 8.18
CA SER A 22 -14.79 -9.85 8.19
C SER A 22 -14.43 -10.43 6.83
N SER A 23 -13.16 -10.68 6.64
CA SER A 23 -12.66 -11.19 5.38
C SER A 23 -11.35 -11.96 5.55
N ALA A 24 -11.10 -12.89 4.62
CA ALA A 24 -9.83 -13.57 4.47
C ALA A 24 -9.47 -13.64 2.99
N PHE A 25 -8.29 -13.21 2.63
CA PHE A 25 -7.80 -13.22 1.26
C PHE A 25 -6.44 -13.87 1.14
N ARG A 26 -6.29 -14.77 0.17
CA ARG A 26 -5.00 -15.34 -0.18
C ARG A 26 -4.16 -14.29 -0.91
N LEU A 27 -2.92 -14.13 -0.46
CA LEU A 27 -1.94 -13.22 -1.05
C LEU A 27 -1.09 -13.96 -2.10
N PRO A 28 -0.44 -13.23 -3.03
CA PRO A 28 0.44 -13.84 -4.05
C PRO A 28 1.59 -14.66 -3.48
N ASN A 29 2.10 -14.31 -2.30
CA ASN A 29 3.16 -15.05 -1.60
C ASN A 29 2.68 -16.35 -0.93
N GLY A 30 1.38 -16.69 -1.05
CA GLY A 30 0.78 -17.86 -0.43
C GLY A 30 0.26 -17.66 1.00
N ASN A 31 0.51 -16.50 1.62
CA ASN A 31 -0.04 -16.16 2.93
C ASN A 31 -1.51 -15.77 2.84
N THR A 32 -2.19 -15.66 3.96
CA THR A 32 -3.59 -15.21 4.03
C THR A 32 -3.69 -14.00 4.94
N ILE A 33 -4.19 -12.88 4.40
CA ILE A 33 -4.57 -11.73 5.23
C ILE A 33 -5.98 -11.92 5.76
N VAL A 34 -6.16 -11.73 7.06
CA VAL A 34 -7.43 -11.87 7.77
C VAL A 34 -7.81 -10.54 8.40
N THR A 35 -9.09 -10.19 8.28
CA THR A 35 -9.69 -9.02 8.94
C THR A 35 -10.70 -9.50 9.96
N VAL A 36 -10.49 -9.19 11.24
CA VAL A 36 -11.42 -9.43 12.33
C VAL A 36 -12.12 -8.11 12.63
N THR A 37 -13.25 -7.88 11.99
CA THR A 37 -13.94 -6.59 11.98
C THR A 37 -14.33 -6.11 13.38
N GLN A 38 -14.84 -6.99 14.20
CA GLN A 38 -15.33 -6.65 15.54
C GLN A 38 -14.21 -6.20 16.47
N GLU A 39 -13.01 -6.73 16.27
CA GLU A 39 -11.83 -6.44 17.10
C GLU A 39 -10.94 -5.36 16.47
N ASN A 40 -11.28 -4.85 15.27
CA ASN A 40 -10.44 -3.93 14.50
C ASN A 40 -9.02 -4.47 14.29
N TYR A 41 -8.91 -5.77 14.12
CA TYR A 41 -7.65 -6.49 14.09
C TYR A 41 -7.40 -7.08 12.70
N LEU A 42 -6.21 -6.88 12.20
CA LEU A 42 -5.72 -7.43 10.95
C LEU A 42 -4.51 -8.30 11.24
N PHE A 43 -4.42 -9.44 10.57
CA PHE A 43 -3.21 -10.26 10.66
C PHE A 43 -2.98 -11.07 9.38
N GLU A 44 -1.75 -11.47 9.17
CA GLU A 44 -1.32 -12.31 8.06
C GLU A 44 -0.79 -13.65 8.59
N VAL A 45 -1.27 -14.74 8.01
CA VAL A 45 -0.91 -16.10 8.36
C VAL A 45 -0.15 -16.73 7.19
N ASP A 46 0.97 -17.36 7.47
CA ASP A 46 1.77 -18.09 6.48
C ASP A 46 1.27 -19.53 6.24
N SER A 47 2.01 -20.30 5.44
CA SER A 47 1.70 -21.70 5.14
C SER A 47 1.83 -22.64 6.35
N ASP A 48 2.65 -22.26 7.34
CA ASP A 48 2.90 -23.02 8.57
C ASP A 48 1.93 -22.65 9.69
N LEU A 49 0.89 -21.89 9.35
CA LEU A 49 -0.15 -21.41 10.27
C LEU A 49 0.40 -20.49 11.37
N GLN A 50 1.48 -19.76 11.08
CA GLN A 50 2.03 -18.77 12.01
C GLN A 50 1.57 -17.37 11.61
N ILE A 51 1.24 -16.55 12.61
CA ILE A 51 0.99 -15.12 12.38
C ILE A 51 2.34 -14.44 12.14
N VAL A 52 2.55 -13.97 10.91
CA VAL A 52 3.81 -13.32 10.47
C VAL A 52 3.71 -11.81 10.45
N TRP A 53 2.51 -11.27 10.53
CA TRP A 53 2.25 -9.85 10.61
C TRP A 53 0.90 -9.59 11.27
N GLU A 54 0.81 -8.52 12.05
CA GLU A 54 -0.44 -8.11 12.70
C GLU A 54 -0.53 -6.58 12.84
N TYR A 55 -1.74 -6.08 12.85
CA TYR A 55 -2.03 -4.66 13.03
C TYR A 55 -3.37 -4.44 13.73
N LEU A 56 -3.36 -3.62 14.78
CA LEU A 56 -4.56 -3.19 15.49
C LEU A 56 -4.93 -1.78 15.04
N LEU A 57 -6.08 -1.66 14.34
CA LEU A 57 -6.57 -0.39 13.79
C LEU A 57 -6.94 0.64 14.85
N SER A 58 -7.41 0.19 16.01
CA SER A 58 -7.78 1.06 17.12
C SER A 58 -7.72 0.31 18.44
N THR A 59 -7.16 0.95 19.45
CA THR A 59 -7.21 0.50 20.84
C THR A 59 -8.41 1.06 21.62
N ASN A 60 -9.23 1.89 20.97
CA ASN A 60 -10.42 2.45 21.59
C ASN A 60 -11.54 1.41 21.63
N PRO A 61 -11.97 0.92 22.83
CA PRO A 61 -12.99 -0.12 22.96
C PRO A 61 -14.38 0.30 22.47
N ASN A 62 -14.61 1.61 22.30
CA ASN A 62 -15.88 2.13 21.75
C ASN A 62 -15.89 2.21 20.22
N LEU A 63 -14.76 1.95 19.56
CA LEU A 63 -14.60 1.92 18.11
C LEU A 63 -14.48 0.46 17.66
N THR A 64 -15.61 -0.20 17.45
CA THR A 64 -15.67 -1.56 16.91
C THR A 64 -16.23 -1.55 15.49
N GLY A 65 -15.80 -2.49 14.66
CA GLY A 65 -16.37 -2.67 13.33
C GLY A 65 -16.00 -1.62 12.30
N VAL A 66 -14.88 -0.93 12.46
CA VAL A 66 -14.46 0.17 11.55
C VAL A 66 -13.90 -0.34 10.21
N THR A 67 -13.50 -1.61 10.12
CA THR A 67 -12.92 -2.19 8.90
C THR A 67 -13.53 -3.54 8.59
N ALA A 68 -14.29 -3.61 7.51
CA ALA A 68 -14.90 -4.85 7.04
C ALA A 68 -13.95 -5.72 6.22
N ARG A 69 -12.94 -5.10 5.62
CA ARG A 69 -12.02 -5.73 4.68
C ARG A 69 -10.71 -4.97 4.61
N ALA A 70 -9.61 -5.70 4.60
CA ALA A 70 -8.29 -5.19 4.25
C ALA A 70 -7.80 -5.83 2.96
N LYS A 71 -7.00 -5.09 2.20
CA LYS A 71 -6.27 -5.60 1.05
C LYS A 71 -4.82 -5.17 1.18
N LYS A 72 -3.92 -6.12 0.99
CA LYS A 72 -2.48 -5.86 0.98
C LYS A 72 -2.01 -5.81 -0.47
N TYR A 73 -1.25 -4.81 -0.78
CA TYR A 73 -0.63 -4.63 -2.09
C TYR A 73 0.87 -4.88 -1.96
N GLU A 74 1.50 -5.33 -3.04
CA GLU A 74 2.95 -5.40 -3.11
C GLU A 74 3.55 -4.00 -2.90
N PRO A 75 4.76 -3.89 -2.33
CA PRO A 75 5.40 -2.60 -2.09
C PRO A 75 5.52 -1.73 -3.35
N ASN A 76 5.61 -2.39 -4.50
CA ASN A 76 5.70 -1.76 -5.82
C ASN A 76 4.36 -1.64 -6.56
N TYR A 77 3.23 -1.90 -5.90
CA TYR A 77 1.89 -1.79 -6.52
C TYR A 77 1.57 -0.36 -6.94
N PHE A 78 2.00 0.60 -6.15
CA PHE A 78 1.99 2.00 -6.52
C PHE A 78 3.39 2.34 -7.06
N HIS A 79 3.71 1.89 -8.26
CA HIS A 79 4.90 2.34 -8.96
C HIS A 79 4.73 3.81 -9.33
N PHE A 80 5.11 4.65 -8.42
CA PHE A 80 5.42 6.02 -8.78
C PHE A 80 6.86 5.97 -9.29
N GLN A 81 7.06 6.04 -10.59
CA GLN A 81 8.38 6.30 -11.12
C GLN A 81 8.82 7.67 -10.61
N ILE A 82 10.02 7.74 -10.05
CA ILE A 82 10.63 9.05 -9.74
C ILE A 82 10.74 9.80 -11.07
N GLY A 83 10.15 10.99 -11.12
CA GLY A 83 10.00 11.77 -12.35
C GLY A 83 8.60 11.73 -12.98
N ASP A 84 7.74 10.75 -12.66
CA ASP A 84 6.32 10.75 -13.04
C ASP A 84 5.53 11.60 -12.03
N ILE A 85 5.45 12.89 -12.29
CA ILE A 85 4.89 13.89 -11.36
C ILE A 85 3.36 13.96 -11.49
N ASN A 86 2.83 13.69 -12.68
CA ASN A 86 1.39 13.68 -12.95
C ASN A 86 0.71 12.33 -12.69
N TYR A 87 1.48 11.29 -12.32
CA TYR A 87 1.03 9.94 -12.01
C TYR A 87 0.31 9.22 -13.16
N ASN A 88 0.73 9.48 -14.40
CA ASN A 88 0.16 8.84 -15.59
C ASN A 88 0.93 7.58 -16.03
N TYR A 89 2.00 7.20 -15.32
CA TYR A 89 2.91 6.07 -15.59
C TYR A 89 3.87 6.28 -16.77
N GLU A 90 4.01 7.50 -17.24
CA GLU A 90 4.96 7.89 -18.29
C GLU A 90 5.81 9.04 -17.76
N ILE A 91 7.09 9.08 -18.10
CA ILE A 91 7.97 10.24 -17.81
C ILE A 91 8.07 11.03 -19.08
N GLU A 92 7.48 12.23 -19.09
CA GLU A 92 7.31 13.03 -20.29
C GLU A 92 7.41 14.55 -20.03
N LEU A 93 7.25 15.33 -21.11
CA LEU A 93 7.33 16.78 -21.03
C LEU A 93 6.33 17.41 -20.04
N PHE A 94 5.16 16.78 -19.83
CA PHE A 94 4.18 17.30 -18.87
C PHE A 94 4.67 17.23 -17.43
N ASP A 95 5.48 16.23 -17.08
CA ASP A 95 6.11 16.15 -15.76
C ASP A 95 7.10 17.27 -15.55
N LEU A 96 7.90 17.57 -16.58
CA LEU A 96 8.82 18.70 -16.55
C LEU A 96 8.10 20.04 -16.36
N LEU A 97 6.97 20.24 -17.03
CA LEU A 97 6.16 21.46 -16.87
C LEU A 97 5.59 21.58 -15.46
N LEU A 98 5.10 20.47 -14.89
CA LEU A 98 4.62 20.43 -13.49
C LEU A 98 5.77 20.69 -12.50
N MET A 99 6.95 20.13 -12.72
CA MET A 99 8.11 20.38 -11.87
C MET A 99 8.49 21.86 -11.85
N VAL A 100 8.52 22.50 -13.01
CA VAL A 100 8.79 23.94 -13.11
C VAL A 100 7.71 24.75 -12.37
N GLU A 101 6.44 24.37 -12.46
CA GLU A 101 5.33 25.01 -11.74
C GLU A 101 5.51 24.84 -10.22
N ILE A 102 5.85 23.63 -9.75
CA ILE A 102 6.11 23.35 -8.33
C ILE A 102 7.22 24.25 -7.77
N ILE A 103 8.32 24.37 -8.49
CA ILE A 103 9.47 25.19 -8.07
C ILE A 103 9.09 26.68 -8.02
N ASN A 104 8.34 27.16 -9.01
CA ASN A 104 7.93 28.56 -9.08
C ASN A 104 6.93 28.94 -7.98
N ASP A 105 6.01 28.05 -7.67
CA ASP A 105 4.92 28.29 -6.71
C ASP A 105 5.27 27.88 -5.28
N ASN A 106 6.49 27.37 -5.05
CA ASN A 106 6.98 26.95 -3.73
C ASN A 106 6.12 25.85 -3.07
N TYR A 107 5.56 24.94 -3.84
CA TYR A 107 4.85 23.77 -3.32
C TYR A 107 5.82 22.80 -2.64
N THR A 108 5.53 22.44 -1.41
CA THR A 108 6.48 21.75 -0.52
C THR A 108 6.41 20.24 -0.53
N PHE A 109 5.62 19.57 -1.39
CA PHE A 109 5.61 18.12 -1.36
C PHE A 109 5.09 17.45 -2.64
N LEU A 110 6.02 16.89 -3.43
CA LEU A 110 5.75 15.76 -4.32
C LEU A 110 7.01 14.89 -4.34
N GLY A 111 7.01 13.79 -3.56
CA GLY A 111 8.16 12.90 -3.43
C GLY A 111 8.70 12.29 -4.73
N ASN A 112 7.92 12.39 -5.84
CA ASN A 112 8.36 11.98 -7.18
C ASN A 112 9.14 13.06 -7.92
N ALA A 113 9.13 14.30 -7.44
CA ALA A 113 9.82 15.43 -8.04
C ALA A 113 11.23 15.65 -7.48
N ASP A 114 11.54 15.05 -6.34
CA ASP A 114 12.89 15.03 -5.76
C ASP A 114 13.64 13.82 -6.33
N LEU A 115 14.27 14.01 -7.50
CA LEU A 115 14.90 12.93 -8.25
C LEU A 115 16.24 12.50 -7.64
N ASN A 116 16.97 13.45 -7.04
CA ASN A 116 18.26 13.18 -6.39
C ASN A 116 18.09 12.73 -4.92
N GLN A 117 16.87 12.86 -4.35
CA GLN A 117 16.49 12.49 -2.99
C GLN A 117 17.29 13.26 -1.90
N ASP A 118 17.57 14.52 -2.15
CA ASP A 118 18.27 15.39 -1.18
C ASP A 118 17.32 16.13 -0.23
N GLY A 119 16.01 16.03 -0.45
CA GLY A 119 14.94 16.64 0.33
C GLY A 119 14.52 18.02 -0.19
N SER A 120 15.05 18.46 -1.33
CA SER A 120 14.66 19.69 -2.02
C SER A 120 14.09 19.35 -3.39
N ILE A 121 13.33 20.26 -3.98
CA ILE A 121 12.94 20.19 -5.40
C ILE A 121 13.47 21.45 -6.06
N ASP A 122 14.47 21.31 -6.89
CA ASP A 122 15.16 22.44 -7.48
C ASP A 122 15.67 22.19 -8.91
N GLU A 123 16.61 23.03 -9.38
CA GLU A 123 17.15 22.97 -10.73
C GLU A 123 17.92 21.67 -11.01
N GLU A 124 18.47 21.03 -9.98
CA GLU A 124 19.18 19.76 -10.14
C GLU A 124 18.20 18.63 -10.53
N ASP A 125 17.00 18.63 -9.95
CA ASP A 125 15.94 17.65 -10.30
C ASP A 125 15.41 17.88 -11.71
N ILE A 126 15.28 19.15 -12.12
CA ILE A 126 14.91 19.49 -13.52
C ILE A 126 15.90 18.86 -14.49
N ASN A 127 17.19 19.02 -14.23
CA ASN A 127 18.23 18.49 -15.11
C ASN A 127 18.18 16.95 -15.17
N LEU A 128 18.00 16.28 -14.04
CA LEU A 128 17.84 14.83 -13.98
C LEU A 128 16.59 14.36 -14.74
N LEU A 129 15.47 15.08 -14.62
CA LEU A 129 14.24 14.75 -15.34
C LEU A 129 14.41 14.94 -16.86
N ILE A 130 15.07 16.01 -17.29
CA ILE A 130 15.41 16.22 -18.71
C ILE A 130 16.25 15.05 -19.23
N ASP A 131 17.26 14.64 -18.48
CA ASP A 131 18.11 13.52 -18.88
C ASP A 131 17.32 12.21 -19.00
N GLN A 132 16.34 11.96 -18.12
CA GLN A 132 15.45 10.81 -18.22
C GLN A 132 14.58 10.87 -19.49
N ILE A 133 13.97 12.03 -19.78
CA ILE A 133 13.12 12.23 -20.97
C ILE A 133 13.93 12.07 -22.29
N LEU A 134 15.19 12.49 -22.31
CA LEU A 134 16.02 12.44 -23.52
C LEU A 134 16.69 11.08 -23.77
N GLN A 135 16.62 10.12 -22.83
CA GLN A 135 17.19 8.78 -22.98
C GLN A 135 16.27 7.80 -23.71
N PHE A 136 15.08 8.22 -24.12
CA PHE A 136 14.12 7.45 -24.92
C PHE A 136 14.20 7.78 -26.44
#